data_20eea5b442404ce5f5b38e693199839c
#
_entry.id   20eea5b442404ce5f5b38e693199839c
#
_cell.length_a   1.000
_cell.length_b   1.000
_cell.length_c   1.000
_cell.angle_alpha   90.00
_cell.angle_beta   90.00
_cell.angle_gamma   90.00
#
_symmetry.space_group_name_H-M   'P 1'
#
loop_
_entity.id
_entity.type
_entity.pdbx_description
1 polymer ?
#
loop_
_entity_poly.entity_id
_entity_poly.type
_entity_poly.pdbx_seq_one_letter_code
_entity_poly.pdbx_strand_id
1 'polypeptide(L)'
;MTFFKIFLIFIQNNYKSFQLFINFEILFTVNNNLFIEKLNSLLSRVSLVDILRDKYKVVHRGGSQYFVQCPFHKDGQETHPSMSVDDSKGLYQCFTCGAKGNTITYLKEKEGMDFKEAVKYLGKRFSVDTSDFFSAKNSQKEQIYLESRRINRIACNFFGKNLLLKDKNGNYFYKEAVEYLKKRKIPFSIIKEFKIGYAPPSWNALIKSLSQNNITVQNLNTLGLVGISKNNPNHFYDNFVNRIMFPIINEREEVIGFGGRSIDGVEPKYLNSKESLVFKKKSCLYGINIAKKYIMKSDEVILVEGYMDTIACHKMGIKNVVGSLGTAITEEHAIEIKKYTNNVVLALDGDEAGIKASQKAILILLKFDLKLTILYIKETNDLDEYFTIYDKNGFDTLYKNRLNWYD
;
A
#
# COMPACT_ATOMS: atom_id res chain seq x y z
N MET A 1 9.67 -32.35 -31.74
CA MET A 1 8.36 -32.03 -32.37
C MET A 1 7.14 -32.23 -31.46
N THR A 2 7.30 -32.63 -30.20
CA THR A 2 6.19 -33.01 -29.29
C THR A 2 5.75 -31.87 -28.36
N PHE A 3 6.63 -30.94 -28.01
CA PHE A 3 6.34 -29.82 -27.08
C PHE A 3 5.46 -28.75 -27.72
N PHE A 4 5.60 -28.49 -29.01
CA PHE A 4 4.84 -27.46 -29.73
C PHE A 4 3.38 -27.86 -29.97
N LYS A 5 3.08 -29.17 -30.10
CA LYS A 5 1.70 -29.68 -30.25
C LYS A 5 0.92 -29.61 -28.93
N ILE A 6 1.56 -29.84 -27.80
CA ILE A 6 0.93 -29.75 -26.46
C ILE A 6 0.63 -28.29 -26.13
N PHE A 7 1.51 -27.36 -26.51
CA PHE A 7 1.31 -25.93 -26.32
C PHE A 7 0.14 -25.37 -27.16
N LEU A 8 -0.03 -25.84 -28.39
CA LEU A 8 -1.15 -25.46 -29.25
C LEU A 8 -2.51 -25.99 -28.76
N ILE A 9 -2.56 -27.19 -28.18
CA ILE A 9 -3.77 -27.76 -27.61
C ILE A 9 -4.19 -27.01 -26.32
N PHE A 10 -3.21 -26.57 -25.53
CA PHE A 10 -3.47 -25.76 -24.33
C PHE A 10 -4.04 -24.38 -24.66
N ILE A 11 -3.58 -23.77 -25.75
CA ILE A 11 -4.09 -22.48 -26.25
C ILE A 11 -5.52 -22.63 -26.80
N GLN A 12 -5.84 -23.69 -27.52
CA GLN A 12 -7.19 -23.89 -28.11
C GLN A 12 -8.30 -24.13 -27.09
N ASN A 13 -7.99 -24.77 -25.96
CA ASN A 13 -8.97 -25.05 -24.90
C ASN A 13 -9.22 -23.89 -23.93
N ASN A 14 -8.35 -22.86 -23.92
CA ASN A 14 -8.46 -21.69 -23.02
C ASN A 14 -8.66 -20.36 -23.75
N TYR A 15 -8.96 -20.39 -25.05
CA TYR A 15 -8.99 -19.19 -25.89
C TYR A 15 -9.99 -18.13 -25.41
N LYS A 16 -11.16 -18.51 -24.89
CA LYS A 16 -12.16 -17.55 -24.37
C LYS A 16 -11.75 -16.89 -23.06
N SER A 17 -11.13 -17.62 -22.13
CA SER A 17 -10.63 -17.06 -20.88
C SER A 17 -9.35 -16.23 -21.08
N PHE A 18 -8.51 -16.62 -22.04
CA PHE A 18 -7.28 -15.89 -22.39
C PHE A 18 -7.61 -14.58 -23.14
N GLN A 19 -8.63 -14.60 -24.03
CA GLN A 19 -9.10 -13.40 -24.73
C GLN A 19 -9.76 -12.39 -23.76
N LEU A 20 -10.49 -12.87 -22.75
CA LEU A 20 -11.04 -12.02 -21.68
C LEU A 20 -9.94 -11.43 -20.79
N PHE A 21 -8.88 -12.19 -20.50
CA PHE A 21 -7.75 -11.75 -19.69
C PHE A 21 -6.91 -10.71 -20.45
N ILE A 22 -6.58 -10.96 -21.71
CA ILE A 22 -5.85 -10.01 -22.57
C ILE A 22 -6.68 -8.73 -22.79
N ASN A 23 -7.99 -8.83 -23.03
CA ASN A 23 -8.84 -7.65 -23.18
C ASN A 23 -8.96 -6.85 -21.88
N PHE A 24 -8.90 -7.49 -20.72
CA PHE A 24 -8.93 -6.80 -19.42
C PHE A 24 -7.59 -6.11 -19.11
N GLU A 25 -6.45 -6.76 -19.39
CA GLU A 25 -5.12 -6.15 -19.23
C GLU A 25 -4.88 -5.03 -20.25
N ILE A 26 -5.24 -5.22 -21.50
CA ILE A 26 -5.13 -4.19 -22.55
C ILE A 26 -6.03 -2.99 -22.23
N LEU A 27 -7.26 -3.20 -21.78
CA LEU A 27 -8.17 -2.12 -21.37
C LEU A 27 -7.67 -1.37 -20.13
N PHE A 28 -7.02 -2.06 -19.20
CA PHE A 28 -6.46 -1.45 -17.98
C PHE A 28 -5.17 -0.65 -18.26
N THR A 29 -4.31 -1.19 -19.11
CA THR A 29 -3.07 -0.54 -19.58
C THR A 29 -3.37 0.65 -20.49
N VAL A 30 -4.32 0.49 -21.41
CA VAL A 30 -4.77 1.55 -22.34
C VAL A 30 -5.45 2.69 -21.59
N ASN A 31 -6.28 2.42 -20.56
CA ASN A 31 -6.92 3.50 -19.77
C ASN A 31 -5.92 4.27 -18.90
N ASN A 32 -4.89 3.60 -18.32
CA ASN A 32 -3.83 4.29 -17.61
C ASN A 32 -2.93 5.09 -18.57
N ASN A 33 -2.57 4.53 -19.72
CA ASN A 33 -1.80 5.22 -20.74
C ASN A 33 -2.56 6.44 -21.28
N LEU A 34 -3.84 6.30 -21.59
CA LEU A 34 -4.68 7.42 -22.05
C LEU A 34 -4.81 8.54 -21.00
N PHE A 35 -4.93 8.19 -19.70
CA PHE A 35 -4.95 9.18 -18.63
C PHE A 35 -3.60 9.90 -18.50
N ILE A 36 -2.49 9.12 -18.56
CA ILE A 36 -1.13 9.66 -18.52
C ILE A 36 -0.86 10.55 -19.75
N GLU A 37 -1.27 10.11 -20.94
CA GLU A 37 -1.16 10.89 -22.19
C GLU A 37 -1.93 12.22 -22.07
N LYS A 38 -3.18 12.20 -21.58
CA LYS A 38 -3.98 13.41 -21.34
C LYS A 38 -3.32 14.34 -20.33
N LEU A 39 -2.79 13.78 -19.24
CA LEU A 39 -2.07 14.55 -18.22
C LEU A 39 -0.81 15.18 -18.80
N ASN A 40 -0.02 14.44 -19.55
CA ASN A 40 1.16 14.94 -20.23
C ASN A 40 0.78 16.01 -21.27
N SER A 41 -0.31 15.82 -22.03
CA SER A 41 -0.84 16.82 -22.96
C SER A 41 -1.30 18.10 -22.25
N LEU A 42 -1.90 18.02 -21.07
CA LEU A 42 -2.20 19.20 -20.25
C LEU A 42 -0.90 19.87 -19.79
N LEU A 43 0.02 19.11 -19.20
CA LEU A 43 1.28 19.65 -18.66
C LEU A 43 2.17 20.29 -19.74
N SER A 44 2.14 19.79 -20.97
CA SER A 44 2.89 20.40 -22.10
C SER A 44 2.33 21.73 -22.60
N ARG A 45 1.11 22.09 -22.19
CA ARG A 45 0.42 23.35 -22.58
C ARG A 45 0.39 24.39 -21.47
N VAL A 46 0.96 24.08 -20.31
CA VAL A 46 0.97 24.96 -19.14
C VAL A 46 2.41 25.34 -18.78
N SER A 47 2.63 26.57 -18.39
CA SER A 47 3.92 27.05 -17.91
C SER A 47 3.94 27.07 -16.38
N LEU A 48 4.83 26.28 -15.79
CA LEU A 48 5.10 26.32 -14.35
C LEU A 48 5.76 27.65 -13.97
N VAL A 49 6.62 28.16 -14.83
CA VAL A 49 7.31 29.42 -14.64
C VAL A 49 6.33 30.61 -14.56
N ASP A 50 5.27 30.62 -15.38
CA ASP A 50 4.26 31.66 -15.32
C ASP A 50 3.43 31.62 -14.02
N ILE A 51 3.20 30.42 -13.48
CA ILE A 51 2.54 30.27 -12.17
C ILE A 51 3.44 30.78 -11.05
N LEU A 52 4.72 30.44 -11.09
CA LEU A 52 5.68 30.80 -10.05
C LEU A 52 6.01 32.32 -10.09
N ARG A 53 6.04 32.94 -11.29
CA ARG A 53 6.35 34.33 -11.48
C ARG A 53 5.37 35.26 -10.78
N ASP A 54 4.14 34.85 -10.55
CA ASP A 54 3.15 35.63 -9.82
C ASP A 54 3.57 35.94 -8.37
N LYS A 55 4.40 35.10 -7.78
CA LYS A 55 4.73 35.16 -6.35
C LYS A 55 6.23 35.19 -6.04
N TYR A 56 7.07 34.73 -6.97
CA TYR A 56 8.49 34.50 -6.71
C TYR A 56 9.37 35.09 -7.79
N LYS A 57 10.59 35.48 -7.41
CA LYS A 57 11.58 35.99 -8.36
C LYS A 57 12.06 34.86 -9.27
N VAL A 58 11.95 35.07 -10.58
CA VAL A 58 12.35 34.12 -11.61
C VAL A 58 13.49 34.69 -12.42
N VAL A 59 14.54 33.93 -12.65
CA VAL A 59 15.72 34.28 -13.43
C VAL A 59 15.87 33.27 -14.57
N HIS A 60 15.84 33.77 -15.81
CA HIS A 60 16.05 32.98 -17.01
C HIS A 60 17.52 32.55 -17.15
N ARG A 61 17.78 31.32 -17.54
CA ARG A 61 19.14 30.78 -17.72
C ARG A 61 19.45 30.34 -19.16
N GLY A 62 18.46 30.30 -20.02
CA GLY A 62 18.56 29.90 -21.43
C GLY A 62 17.61 28.77 -21.80
N GLY A 63 17.06 28.80 -23.01
CA GLY A 63 16.05 27.84 -23.44
C GLY A 63 14.85 27.77 -22.51
N SER A 64 14.47 26.58 -22.07
CA SER A 64 13.37 26.34 -21.12
C SER A 64 13.79 26.33 -19.63
N GLN A 65 15.06 26.69 -19.33
CA GLN A 65 15.62 26.57 -17.98
C GLN A 65 15.54 27.91 -17.23
N TYR A 66 15.01 27.86 -16.01
CA TYR A 66 14.86 28.99 -15.12
C TYR A 66 15.35 28.65 -13.71
N PHE A 67 15.76 29.66 -12.96
CA PHE A 67 15.95 29.55 -11.51
C PHE A 67 14.90 30.41 -10.80
N VAL A 68 14.28 29.82 -9.76
CA VAL A 68 13.19 30.46 -9.02
C VAL A 68 13.51 30.42 -7.52
N GLN A 69 13.14 31.49 -6.80
CA GLN A 69 13.12 31.45 -5.34
C GLN A 69 12.23 30.30 -4.88
N CYS A 70 12.79 29.38 -4.09
CA CYS A 70 12.10 28.12 -3.76
C CYS A 70 10.91 28.37 -2.81
N PRO A 71 9.69 28.00 -3.20
CA PRO A 71 8.51 28.15 -2.36
C PRO A 71 8.51 27.27 -1.10
N PHE A 72 9.28 26.17 -1.11
CA PHE A 72 9.20 25.11 -0.09
C PHE A 72 10.09 25.33 1.12
N HIS A 73 11.02 26.27 1.07
CA HIS A 73 11.78 26.68 2.23
C HIS A 73 11.89 28.20 2.32
N LYS A 74 11.99 28.73 3.55
CA LYS A 74 11.99 30.18 3.84
C LYS A 74 10.85 30.96 3.16
N ASP A 75 9.74 30.29 2.87
CA ASP A 75 8.57 30.84 2.17
C ASP A 75 8.89 31.65 0.90
N GLY A 76 9.92 31.22 0.17
CA GLY A 76 10.37 31.90 -1.05
C GLY A 76 11.16 33.21 -0.83
N GLN A 77 11.56 33.51 0.42
CA GLN A 77 12.29 34.76 0.77
C GLN A 77 13.83 34.57 0.75
N GLU A 78 14.31 33.66 -0.08
CA GLU A 78 15.76 33.50 -0.26
C GLU A 78 16.34 34.62 -1.15
N THR A 79 17.57 35.05 -0.87
CA THR A 79 18.25 36.08 -1.63
C THR A 79 18.61 35.63 -3.05
N HIS A 80 18.96 34.35 -3.21
CA HIS A 80 19.38 33.79 -4.48
C HIS A 80 18.48 32.61 -4.83
N PRO A 81 17.86 32.60 -6.04
CA PRO A 81 17.00 31.52 -6.49
C PRO A 81 17.73 30.18 -6.50
N SER A 82 17.20 29.19 -5.77
CA SER A 82 17.81 27.87 -5.60
C SER A 82 17.04 26.71 -6.24
N MET A 83 15.83 26.95 -6.71
CA MET A 83 15.01 25.96 -7.40
C MET A 83 15.16 26.08 -8.91
N SER A 84 15.70 25.03 -9.54
CA SER A 84 15.75 24.90 -11.01
C SER A 84 14.37 24.46 -11.53
N VAL A 85 13.92 25.07 -12.63
CA VAL A 85 12.68 24.76 -13.33
C VAL A 85 12.97 24.53 -14.80
N ASP A 86 12.57 23.38 -15.33
CA ASP A 86 12.48 23.11 -16.76
C ASP A 86 11.03 23.31 -17.19
N ASP A 87 10.74 24.45 -17.76
CA ASP A 87 9.36 24.84 -18.10
C ASP A 87 8.77 24.00 -19.24
N SER A 88 9.62 23.54 -20.19
CA SER A 88 9.17 22.68 -21.29
C SER A 88 8.67 21.32 -20.80
N LYS A 89 9.17 20.86 -19.66
CA LYS A 89 8.76 19.61 -19.02
C LYS A 89 7.80 19.83 -17.85
N GLY A 90 7.63 21.10 -17.42
CA GLY A 90 6.85 21.44 -16.22
C GLY A 90 7.42 20.82 -14.95
N LEU A 91 8.76 20.65 -14.87
CA LEU A 91 9.46 20.01 -13.75
C LEU A 91 10.25 21.02 -12.93
N TYR A 92 10.33 20.80 -11.62
CA TYR A 92 11.20 21.58 -10.73
C TYR A 92 12.01 20.71 -9.80
N GLN A 93 13.17 21.24 -9.38
CA GLN A 93 14.01 20.66 -8.32
C GLN A 93 14.75 21.77 -7.59
N CYS A 94 14.59 21.81 -6.26
CA CYS A 94 15.37 22.69 -5.40
C CYS A 94 16.63 21.98 -4.93
N PHE A 95 17.79 22.57 -5.14
CA PHE A 95 19.06 22.00 -4.70
C PHE A 95 19.37 22.25 -3.22
N THR A 96 18.62 23.16 -2.56
CA THR A 96 18.81 23.49 -1.14
C THR A 96 17.98 22.60 -0.22
N CYS A 97 16.66 22.44 -0.51
CA CYS A 97 15.76 21.66 0.37
C CYS A 97 15.36 20.29 -0.22
N GLY A 98 15.79 19.96 -1.45
CA GLY A 98 15.47 18.70 -2.10
C GLY A 98 14.04 18.59 -2.67
N ALA A 99 13.20 19.63 -2.53
CA ALA A 99 11.85 19.63 -3.09
C ALA A 99 11.90 19.46 -4.61
N LYS A 100 11.11 18.51 -5.14
CA LYS A 100 11.07 18.20 -6.58
C LYS A 100 9.66 17.73 -6.97
N GLY A 101 9.30 17.99 -8.21
CA GLY A 101 7.99 17.57 -8.71
C GLY A 101 7.65 18.21 -10.06
N ASN A 102 6.37 18.13 -10.41
CA ASN A 102 5.81 18.79 -11.58
C ASN A 102 4.81 19.89 -11.17
N THR A 103 4.24 20.57 -12.17
CA THR A 103 3.26 21.65 -11.96
C THR A 103 2.09 21.24 -11.05
N ILE A 104 1.56 20.02 -11.20
CA ILE A 104 0.49 19.51 -10.33
C ILE A 104 0.99 19.30 -8.90
N THR A 105 2.20 18.74 -8.73
CA THR A 105 2.83 18.53 -7.41
C THR A 105 2.98 19.88 -6.69
N TYR A 106 3.46 20.93 -7.38
CA TYR A 106 3.56 22.26 -6.81
C TYR A 106 2.20 22.79 -6.32
N LEU A 107 1.16 22.72 -7.15
CA LEU A 107 -0.18 23.19 -6.78
C LEU A 107 -0.77 22.42 -5.58
N LYS A 108 -0.51 21.14 -5.50
CA LYS A 108 -0.95 20.30 -4.37
C LYS A 108 -0.22 20.61 -3.07
N GLU A 109 1.11 20.66 -3.12
CA GLU A 109 1.94 20.75 -1.91
C GLU A 109 2.08 22.17 -1.39
N LYS A 110 2.10 23.18 -2.28
CA LYS A 110 2.28 24.59 -1.88
C LYS A 110 0.98 25.38 -1.87
N GLU A 111 0.09 25.16 -2.83
CA GLU A 111 -1.18 25.88 -2.91
C GLU A 111 -2.34 25.15 -2.22
N GLY A 112 -2.10 23.93 -1.68
CA GLY A 112 -3.09 23.15 -0.94
C GLY A 112 -4.23 22.58 -1.78
N MET A 113 -4.10 22.59 -3.11
CA MET A 113 -5.13 22.10 -4.03
C MET A 113 -5.16 20.58 -4.07
N ASP A 114 -6.35 19.97 -4.19
CA ASP A 114 -6.44 18.60 -4.61
C ASP A 114 -6.14 18.45 -6.12
N PHE A 115 -6.03 17.19 -6.60
CA PHE A 115 -5.74 16.93 -8.01
C PHE A 115 -6.77 17.57 -8.97
N LYS A 116 -8.05 17.50 -8.60
CA LYS A 116 -9.16 18.02 -9.42
C LYS A 116 -9.16 19.52 -9.47
N GLU A 117 -8.88 20.16 -8.35
CA GLU A 117 -8.74 21.62 -8.24
C GLU A 117 -7.54 22.10 -9.04
N ALA A 118 -6.38 21.43 -8.93
CA ALA A 118 -5.19 21.74 -9.69
C ALA A 118 -5.41 21.64 -11.21
N VAL A 119 -6.05 20.55 -11.69
CA VAL A 119 -6.36 20.38 -13.12
C VAL A 119 -7.35 21.44 -13.61
N LYS A 120 -8.39 21.77 -12.83
CA LYS A 120 -9.34 22.85 -13.17
C LYS A 120 -8.67 24.21 -13.21
N TYR A 121 -7.80 24.49 -12.23
CA TYR A 121 -7.03 25.74 -12.18
C TYR A 121 -6.17 25.90 -13.43
N LEU A 122 -5.42 24.84 -13.81
CA LEU A 122 -4.58 24.84 -15.01
C LEU A 122 -5.43 25.01 -16.28
N GLY A 123 -6.54 24.29 -16.39
CA GLY A 123 -7.47 24.42 -17.52
C GLY A 123 -7.98 25.84 -17.68
N LYS A 124 -8.41 26.47 -16.59
CA LYS A 124 -8.91 27.87 -16.60
C LYS A 124 -7.81 28.87 -16.92
N ARG A 125 -6.62 28.72 -16.29
CA ARG A 125 -5.51 29.69 -16.43
C ARG A 125 -4.90 29.69 -17.84
N PHE A 126 -4.75 28.49 -18.42
CA PHE A 126 -4.09 28.33 -19.73
C PHE A 126 -5.05 28.04 -20.87
N SER A 127 -6.35 28.18 -20.64
CA SER A 127 -7.42 27.96 -21.64
C SER A 127 -7.36 26.55 -22.28
N VAL A 128 -7.03 25.53 -21.47
CA VAL A 128 -6.99 24.12 -21.89
C VAL A 128 -8.27 23.43 -21.44
N ASP A 129 -8.94 22.71 -22.37
CA ASP A 129 -10.10 21.91 -22.02
C ASP A 129 -9.70 20.74 -21.11
N THR A 130 -10.30 20.69 -19.93
CA THR A 130 -10.09 19.66 -18.92
C THR A 130 -11.34 18.81 -18.65
N SER A 131 -12.40 18.95 -19.45
CA SER A 131 -13.67 18.25 -19.28
C SER A 131 -13.50 16.73 -19.25
N ASP A 132 -12.60 16.21 -20.07
CA ASP A 132 -12.26 14.79 -20.16
C ASP A 132 -11.69 14.17 -18.90
N PHE A 133 -11.07 14.98 -18.01
CA PHE A 133 -10.58 14.51 -16.70
C PHE A 133 -11.71 14.26 -15.71
N PHE A 134 -12.88 14.83 -15.94
CA PHE A 134 -14.02 14.84 -15.03
C PHE A 134 -15.26 14.18 -15.61
N SER A 135 -15.07 13.28 -16.59
CA SER A 135 -16.18 12.54 -17.19
C SER A 135 -17.02 11.81 -16.13
N ALA A 136 -18.32 11.63 -16.35
CA ALA A 136 -19.23 10.97 -15.42
C ALA A 136 -18.73 9.58 -14.98
N LYS A 137 -18.03 8.85 -15.85
CA LYS A 137 -17.43 7.55 -15.58
C LYS A 137 -16.28 7.64 -14.56
N ASN A 138 -15.46 8.69 -14.59
CA ASN A 138 -14.39 8.92 -13.61
C ASN A 138 -14.96 9.38 -12.26
N SER A 139 -15.99 10.23 -12.29
CA SER A 139 -16.72 10.65 -11.09
C SER A 139 -17.39 9.46 -10.37
N GLN A 140 -18.00 8.54 -11.11
CA GLN A 140 -18.59 7.32 -10.53
C GLN A 140 -17.52 6.39 -9.91
N LYS A 141 -16.39 6.20 -10.58
CA LYS A 141 -15.28 5.39 -10.05
C LYS A 141 -14.68 6.02 -8.79
N GLU A 142 -14.54 7.33 -8.75
CA GLU A 142 -14.08 8.08 -7.58
C GLU A 142 -15.05 7.94 -6.40
N GLN A 143 -16.36 8.03 -6.66
CA GLN A 143 -17.39 7.81 -5.62
C GLN A 143 -17.32 6.39 -5.04
N ILE A 144 -17.19 5.37 -5.89
CA ILE A 144 -17.03 3.97 -5.46
C ILE A 144 -15.75 3.84 -4.61
N TYR A 145 -14.65 4.48 -5.00
CA TYR A 145 -13.40 4.47 -4.26
C TYR A 145 -13.56 5.10 -2.86
N LEU A 146 -14.16 6.28 -2.78
CA LEU A 146 -14.41 6.98 -1.51
C LEU A 146 -15.34 6.17 -0.59
N GLU A 147 -16.40 5.61 -1.14
CA GLU A 147 -17.33 4.77 -0.37
C GLU A 147 -16.66 3.48 0.11
N SER A 148 -15.83 2.85 -0.72
CA SER A 148 -15.05 1.66 -0.33
C SER A 148 -14.16 1.95 0.89
N ARG A 149 -13.47 3.09 0.89
CA ARG A 149 -12.62 3.52 2.02
C ARG A 149 -13.45 3.83 3.28
N ARG A 150 -14.60 4.48 3.10
CA ARG A 150 -15.54 4.74 4.20
C ARG A 150 -15.99 3.44 4.85
N ILE A 151 -16.40 2.45 4.06
CA ILE A 151 -16.83 1.14 4.53
C ILE A 151 -15.70 0.41 5.27
N ASN A 152 -14.51 0.33 4.68
CA ASN A 152 -13.37 -0.32 5.33
C ASN A 152 -13.00 0.34 6.67
N ARG A 153 -13.08 1.67 6.76
CA ARG A 153 -12.86 2.39 8.03
C ARG A 153 -13.91 2.03 9.09
N ILE A 154 -15.20 1.91 8.71
CA ILE A 154 -16.28 1.51 9.63
C ILE A 154 -16.05 0.05 10.06
N ALA A 155 -15.71 -0.85 9.14
CA ALA A 155 -15.40 -2.24 9.47
C ALA A 155 -14.18 -2.35 10.40
N CYS A 156 -13.12 -1.57 10.18
CA CYS A 156 -11.96 -1.50 11.06
C CYS A 156 -12.37 -1.08 12.49
N ASN A 157 -13.20 -0.07 12.61
CA ASN A 157 -13.73 0.38 13.91
C ASN A 157 -14.59 -0.69 14.59
N PHE A 158 -15.40 -1.42 13.81
CA PHE A 158 -16.20 -2.54 14.33
C PHE A 158 -15.30 -3.63 14.91
N PHE A 159 -14.29 -4.07 14.19
CA PHE A 159 -13.35 -5.08 14.67
C PHE A 159 -12.55 -4.60 15.89
N GLY A 160 -12.09 -3.34 15.89
CA GLY A 160 -11.39 -2.75 17.04
C GLY A 160 -12.26 -2.67 18.29
N LYS A 161 -13.54 -2.27 18.14
CA LYS A 161 -14.49 -2.25 19.24
C LYS A 161 -14.74 -3.64 19.83
N ASN A 162 -14.89 -4.66 18.97
CA ASN A 162 -15.12 -6.03 19.45
C ASN A 162 -13.94 -6.56 20.29
N LEU A 163 -12.69 -6.30 19.88
CA LEU A 163 -11.53 -6.72 20.64
C LEU A 163 -11.50 -6.11 22.05
N LEU A 164 -11.97 -4.88 22.19
CA LEU A 164 -11.92 -4.11 23.44
C LEU A 164 -13.25 -4.13 24.21
N LEU A 165 -14.27 -4.81 23.70
CA LEU A 165 -15.59 -4.87 24.31
C LEU A 165 -15.51 -5.54 25.68
N LYS A 166 -16.08 -4.88 26.69
CA LYS A 166 -16.16 -5.36 28.08
C LYS A 166 -17.59 -5.52 28.52
N ASP A 167 -17.82 -6.50 29.40
CA ASP A 167 -19.07 -6.68 30.11
C ASP A 167 -19.25 -5.64 31.25
N LYS A 168 -20.40 -5.72 31.95
CA LYS A 168 -20.71 -4.82 33.08
C LYS A 168 -19.72 -4.96 34.26
N ASN A 169 -19.01 -6.08 34.34
CA ASN A 169 -18.02 -6.38 35.39
C ASN A 169 -16.59 -5.97 34.97
N GLY A 170 -16.43 -5.37 33.80
CA GLY A 170 -15.14 -4.95 33.29
C GLY A 170 -14.31 -6.05 32.61
N ASN A 171 -14.85 -7.28 32.47
CA ASN A 171 -14.18 -8.38 31.78
C ASN A 171 -14.33 -8.24 30.25
N TYR A 172 -13.30 -8.64 29.51
CA TYR A 172 -13.40 -8.69 28.06
C TYR A 172 -14.47 -9.69 27.61
N PHE A 173 -15.34 -9.27 26.70
CA PHE A 173 -16.43 -10.11 26.18
C PHE A 173 -15.89 -11.27 25.36
N TYR A 174 -14.86 -11.04 24.53
CA TYR A 174 -14.18 -12.04 23.73
C TYR A 174 -12.81 -12.36 24.36
N LYS A 175 -12.80 -13.11 25.44
CA LYS A 175 -11.61 -13.44 26.25
C LYS A 175 -10.54 -14.17 25.43
N GLU A 176 -10.95 -15.11 24.58
CA GLU A 176 -10.04 -15.93 23.76
C GLU A 176 -9.20 -15.07 22.82
N ALA A 177 -9.78 -14.04 22.24
CA ALA A 177 -9.06 -13.09 21.36
C ALA A 177 -7.98 -12.32 22.12
N VAL A 178 -8.33 -11.84 23.32
CA VAL A 178 -7.39 -11.11 24.18
C VAL A 178 -6.29 -12.02 24.72
N GLU A 179 -6.64 -13.22 25.14
CA GLU A 179 -5.68 -14.23 25.61
C GLU A 179 -4.71 -14.66 24.51
N TYR A 180 -5.22 -14.82 23.28
CA TYR A 180 -4.38 -15.08 22.11
C TYR A 180 -3.30 -14.02 21.94
N LEU A 181 -3.67 -12.72 21.99
CA LEU A 181 -2.73 -11.60 21.84
C LEU A 181 -1.76 -11.51 23.03
N LYS A 182 -2.23 -11.78 24.26
CA LYS A 182 -1.39 -11.85 25.47
C LYS A 182 -0.36 -12.98 25.36
N LYS A 183 -0.77 -14.20 24.94
CA LYS A 183 0.12 -15.34 24.71
C LYS A 183 1.22 -15.01 23.70
N ARG A 184 0.90 -14.21 22.67
CA ARG A 184 1.86 -13.69 21.69
C ARG A 184 2.66 -12.49 22.19
N LYS A 185 2.47 -12.07 23.46
CA LYS A 185 3.14 -10.93 24.08
C LYS A 185 3.01 -9.63 23.25
N ILE A 186 1.83 -9.40 22.62
CA ILE A 186 1.54 -8.20 21.83
C ILE A 186 1.01 -7.11 22.78
N PRO A 187 1.77 -6.02 23.03
CA PRO A 187 1.36 -4.96 23.95
C PRO A 187 0.23 -4.10 23.34
N PHE A 188 -0.52 -3.45 24.21
CA PHE A 188 -1.65 -2.60 23.80
C PHE A 188 -1.23 -1.45 22.86
N SER A 189 -0.01 -0.91 23.05
CA SER A 189 0.55 0.10 22.15
C SER A 189 0.62 -0.38 20.69
N ILE A 190 1.04 -1.62 20.47
CA ILE A 190 1.10 -2.25 19.15
C ILE A 190 -0.32 -2.55 18.62
N ILE A 191 -1.23 -3.04 19.47
CA ILE A 191 -2.64 -3.23 19.09
C ILE A 191 -3.24 -1.93 18.55
N LYS A 192 -2.98 -0.82 19.23
CA LYS A 192 -3.43 0.52 18.83
C LYS A 192 -2.74 1.02 17.56
N GLU A 193 -1.42 0.87 17.47
CA GLU A 193 -0.60 1.32 16.33
C GLU A 193 -1.04 0.65 15.02
N PHE A 194 -1.23 -0.68 15.06
CA PHE A 194 -1.66 -1.48 13.91
C PHE A 194 -3.19 -1.57 13.77
N LYS A 195 -3.96 -0.94 14.66
CA LYS A 195 -5.44 -1.00 14.71
C LYS A 195 -5.96 -2.45 14.73
N ILE A 196 -5.26 -3.36 15.40
CA ILE A 196 -5.65 -4.77 15.50
C ILE A 196 -7.04 -4.88 16.11
N GLY A 197 -7.88 -5.75 15.54
CA GLY A 197 -9.24 -5.96 15.97
C GLY A 197 -9.60 -7.44 16.09
N TYR A 198 -10.90 -7.70 16.27
CA TYR A 198 -11.43 -9.06 16.33
C TYR A 198 -12.75 -9.18 15.58
N ALA A 199 -12.83 -10.16 14.70
CA ALA A 199 -14.07 -10.62 14.07
C ALA A 199 -14.71 -11.67 14.97
N PRO A 200 -15.93 -11.41 15.52
CA PRO A 200 -16.56 -12.33 16.47
C PRO A 200 -16.93 -13.68 15.83
N PRO A 201 -17.21 -14.71 16.64
CA PRO A 201 -17.64 -16.04 16.17
C PRO A 201 -19.09 -16.03 15.71
N SER A 202 -19.37 -15.24 14.67
CA SER A 202 -20.71 -15.04 14.12
C SER A 202 -20.62 -14.82 12.62
N TRP A 203 -21.51 -15.47 11.86
CA TRP A 203 -21.56 -15.38 10.41
C TRP A 203 -22.28 -14.14 9.86
N ASN A 204 -22.81 -13.25 10.74
CA ASN A 204 -23.57 -12.07 10.32
C ASN A 204 -23.41 -10.85 11.26
N ALA A 205 -22.41 -10.85 12.13
CA ALA A 205 -22.21 -9.76 13.09
C ALA A 205 -21.79 -8.46 12.38
N LEU A 206 -20.90 -8.54 11.41
CA LEU A 206 -20.47 -7.40 10.59
C LEU A 206 -21.64 -6.90 9.73
N ILE A 207 -22.36 -7.80 9.04
CA ILE A 207 -23.53 -7.45 8.23
C ILE A 207 -24.53 -6.68 9.06
N LYS A 208 -24.92 -7.19 10.24
CA LYS A 208 -25.88 -6.53 11.14
C LYS A 208 -25.40 -5.16 11.63
N SER A 209 -24.11 -5.06 11.95
CA SER A 209 -23.55 -3.79 12.44
C SER A 209 -23.49 -2.72 11.34
N LEU A 210 -23.11 -3.10 10.12
CA LEU A 210 -22.89 -2.15 9.04
C LEU A 210 -24.21 -1.78 8.31
N SER A 211 -25.21 -2.63 8.32
CA SER A 211 -26.55 -2.28 7.80
C SER A 211 -27.16 -1.05 8.47
N GLN A 212 -26.83 -0.81 9.74
CA GLN A 212 -27.26 0.39 10.49
C GLN A 212 -26.63 1.69 9.96
N ASN A 213 -25.59 1.58 9.11
CA ASN A 213 -24.88 2.72 8.49
C ASN A 213 -25.29 2.94 7.02
N ASN A 214 -26.43 2.42 6.58
CA ASN A 214 -26.89 2.45 5.18
C ASN A 214 -25.91 1.81 4.18
N ILE A 215 -25.16 0.79 4.64
CA ILE A 215 -24.20 0.04 3.81
C ILE A 215 -24.89 -1.23 3.33
N THR A 216 -24.96 -1.42 2.01
CA THR A 216 -25.57 -2.61 1.41
C THR A 216 -24.64 -3.82 1.50
N VAL A 217 -25.23 -5.02 1.55
CA VAL A 217 -24.44 -6.27 1.53
C VAL A 217 -23.65 -6.45 0.23
N GLN A 218 -24.12 -5.89 -0.88
CA GLN A 218 -23.40 -5.86 -2.16
C GLN A 218 -22.11 -5.06 -2.05
N ASN A 219 -22.13 -3.90 -1.38
CA ASN A 219 -20.94 -3.09 -1.13
C ASN A 219 -19.94 -3.87 -0.27
N LEU A 220 -20.40 -4.57 0.76
CA LEU A 220 -19.56 -5.43 1.61
C LEU A 220 -18.96 -6.60 0.83
N ASN A 221 -19.74 -7.21 -0.09
CA ASN A 221 -19.27 -8.30 -0.93
C ASN A 221 -18.19 -7.84 -1.93
N THR A 222 -18.36 -6.66 -2.54
CA THR A 222 -17.37 -6.06 -3.44
C THR A 222 -16.02 -5.83 -2.75
N LEU A 223 -16.04 -5.56 -1.44
CA LEU A 223 -14.81 -5.38 -0.63
C LEU A 223 -14.28 -6.68 -0.02
N GLY A 224 -14.93 -7.81 -0.30
CA GLY A 224 -14.54 -9.09 0.26
C GLY A 224 -14.76 -9.21 1.78
N LEU A 225 -15.58 -8.35 2.37
CA LEU A 225 -15.96 -8.41 3.77
C LEU A 225 -17.03 -9.46 4.03
N VAL A 226 -17.88 -9.72 3.03
CA VAL A 226 -18.91 -10.77 3.05
C VAL A 226 -18.79 -11.68 1.84
N GLY A 227 -19.23 -12.92 2.01
CA GLY A 227 -19.39 -13.93 0.98
C GLY A 227 -20.86 -14.17 0.63
N ILE A 228 -21.07 -14.86 -0.50
CA ILE A 228 -22.37 -15.34 -0.94
C ILE A 228 -22.35 -16.86 -0.86
N SER A 229 -23.40 -17.45 -0.28
CA SER A 229 -23.55 -18.91 -0.19
C SER A 229 -23.63 -19.52 -1.58
N LYS A 230 -22.87 -20.61 -1.80
CA LYS A 230 -22.92 -21.36 -3.06
C LYS A 230 -24.29 -21.97 -3.33
N ASN A 231 -25.03 -22.33 -2.28
CA ASN A 231 -26.31 -23.01 -2.38
C ASN A 231 -27.50 -22.03 -2.40
N ASN A 232 -27.29 -20.77 -2.02
CA ASN A 232 -28.34 -19.75 -2.01
C ASN A 232 -27.75 -18.37 -2.30
N PRO A 233 -27.92 -17.83 -3.52
CA PRO A 233 -27.39 -16.53 -3.92
C PRO A 233 -27.91 -15.34 -3.12
N ASN A 234 -29.01 -15.50 -2.39
CA ASN A 234 -29.58 -14.46 -1.54
C ASN A 234 -29.08 -14.54 -0.09
N HIS A 235 -28.27 -15.55 0.24
CA HIS A 235 -27.72 -15.72 1.58
C HIS A 235 -26.29 -15.24 1.64
N PHE A 236 -26.08 -14.15 2.37
CA PHE A 236 -24.78 -13.52 2.64
C PHE A 236 -24.26 -13.88 4.02
N TYR A 237 -22.94 -13.98 4.15
CA TYR A 237 -22.28 -14.28 5.41
C TYR A 237 -20.96 -13.49 5.56
N ASP A 238 -20.57 -13.20 6.81
CA ASP A 238 -19.31 -12.54 7.12
C ASP A 238 -18.14 -13.45 6.71
N ASN A 239 -17.19 -12.94 5.92
CA ASN A 239 -16.01 -13.70 5.50
C ASN A 239 -15.02 -13.94 6.64
N PHE A 240 -14.98 -13.01 7.59
CA PHE A 240 -14.11 -13.11 8.75
C PHE A 240 -14.95 -13.50 9.97
N VAL A 241 -14.69 -14.71 10.48
CA VAL A 241 -15.38 -15.29 11.64
C VAL A 241 -14.35 -15.84 12.59
N ASN A 242 -14.42 -15.51 13.87
CA ASN A 242 -13.50 -15.95 14.92
C ASN A 242 -12.02 -15.73 14.58
N ARG A 243 -11.67 -14.49 14.13
CA ARG A 243 -10.32 -14.16 13.68
C ARG A 243 -9.78 -12.88 14.33
N ILE A 244 -8.50 -12.88 14.67
CA ILE A 244 -7.78 -11.64 14.93
C ILE A 244 -7.63 -10.91 13.59
N MET A 245 -8.02 -9.64 13.57
CA MET A 245 -8.07 -8.83 12.36
C MET A 245 -6.88 -7.87 12.30
N PHE A 246 -6.20 -7.89 11.16
CA PHE A 246 -5.08 -7.03 10.81
C PHE A 246 -5.52 -6.09 9.68
N PRO A 247 -5.89 -4.83 9.99
CA PRO A 247 -6.22 -3.87 8.94
C PRO A 247 -5.00 -3.60 8.06
N ILE A 248 -5.19 -3.67 6.74
CA ILE A 248 -4.17 -3.30 5.76
C ILE A 248 -4.37 -1.82 5.45
N ILE A 249 -3.34 -1.02 5.77
CA ILE A 249 -3.40 0.44 5.71
C ILE A 249 -2.33 0.90 4.73
N ASN A 250 -2.74 1.70 3.74
CA ASN A 250 -1.83 2.24 2.74
C ASN A 250 -0.98 3.41 3.27
N GLU A 251 -0.10 3.93 2.44
CA GLU A 251 0.78 5.06 2.76
C GLU A 251 0.04 6.37 3.11
N ARG A 252 -1.25 6.45 2.77
CA ARG A 252 -2.14 7.60 3.07
C ARG A 252 -2.97 7.43 4.33
N GLU A 253 -2.64 6.46 5.18
CA GLU A 253 -3.38 6.13 6.41
C GLU A 253 -4.81 5.59 6.16
N GLU A 254 -5.11 5.08 4.97
CA GLU A 254 -6.41 4.59 4.58
C GLU A 254 -6.49 3.08 4.73
N VAL A 255 -7.55 2.58 5.36
CA VAL A 255 -7.80 1.13 5.45
C VAL A 255 -8.30 0.65 4.10
N ILE A 256 -7.53 -0.20 3.44
CA ILE A 256 -7.81 -0.70 2.09
C ILE A 256 -8.27 -2.16 2.06
N GLY A 257 -8.01 -2.92 3.12
CA GLY A 257 -8.39 -4.31 3.25
C GLY A 257 -8.06 -4.86 4.63
N PHE A 258 -8.15 -6.18 4.77
CA PHE A 258 -7.92 -6.87 6.03
C PHE A 258 -7.24 -8.21 5.81
N GLY A 259 -6.38 -8.59 6.76
CA GLY A 259 -6.01 -9.95 7.04
C GLY A 259 -6.71 -10.45 8.28
N GLY A 260 -7.04 -11.73 8.34
CA GLY A 260 -7.68 -12.35 9.50
C GLY A 260 -7.00 -13.65 9.87
N ARG A 261 -6.45 -13.77 11.09
CA ARG A 261 -5.86 -15.02 11.62
C ARG A 261 -6.86 -15.77 12.45
N SER A 262 -7.11 -17.02 12.10
CA SER A 262 -7.91 -17.96 12.91
C SER A 262 -7.30 -18.15 14.30
N ILE A 263 -8.13 -18.16 15.34
CA ILE A 263 -7.71 -18.43 16.73
C ILE A 263 -8.14 -19.81 17.22
N ASP A 264 -9.00 -20.49 16.49
CA ASP A 264 -9.54 -21.82 16.78
C ASP A 264 -8.99 -22.92 15.86
N GLY A 265 -7.99 -22.62 15.03
CA GLY A 265 -7.35 -23.58 14.12
C GLY A 265 -8.12 -23.86 12.85
N VAL A 266 -9.22 -23.18 12.57
CA VAL A 266 -10.00 -23.36 11.34
C VAL A 266 -9.20 -22.82 10.14
N GLU A 267 -8.99 -23.67 9.15
CA GLU A 267 -8.31 -23.28 7.90
C GLU A 267 -9.19 -22.35 7.01
N PRO A 268 -8.56 -21.45 6.25
CA PRO A 268 -7.12 -21.17 6.22
C PRO A 268 -6.65 -20.42 7.48
N LYS A 269 -5.44 -20.76 7.98
CA LYS A 269 -4.79 -20.08 9.12
C LYS A 269 -4.81 -18.58 8.98
N TYR A 270 -4.51 -18.05 7.78
CA TYR A 270 -4.67 -16.66 7.41
C TYR A 270 -5.63 -16.51 6.22
N LEU A 271 -6.54 -15.57 6.34
CA LEU A 271 -7.46 -15.17 5.29
C LEU A 271 -7.28 -13.68 4.99
N ASN A 272 -7.06 -13.34 3.73
CA ASN A 272 -6.98 -11.95 3.30
C ASN A 272 -8.26 -11.51 2.56
N SER A 273 -8.57 -10.21 2.61
CA SER A 273 -9.59 -9.62 1.73
C SER A 273 -9.36 -10.00 0.28
N LYS A 274 -10.43 -10.14 -0.49
CA LYS A 274 -10.37 -10.30 -1.94
C LYS A 274 -9.86 -9.02 -2.58
N GLU A 275 -9.25 -9.16 -3.76
CA GLU A 275 -8.89 -8.02 -4.61
C GLU A 275 -10.11 -7.11 -4.85
N SER A 276 -9.90 -5.81 -4.79
CA SER A 276 -10.95 -4.80 -4.98
C SER A 276 -10.40 -3.55 -5.65
N LEU A 277 -11.24 -2.55 -5.87
CA LEU A 277 -10.81 -1.26 -6.41
C LEU A 277 -9.75 -0.58 -5.52
N VAL A 278 -9.83 -0.78 -4.20
CA VAL A 278 -8.95 -0.14 -3.21
C VAL A 278 -7.82 -1.04 -2.71
N PHE A 279 -7.91 -2.35 -2.92
CA PHE A 279 -6.96 -3.33 -2.42
C PHE A 279 -6.43 -4.24 -3.55
N LYS A 280 -5.13 -4.19 -3.76
CA LYS A 280 -4.39 -5.11 -4.63
C LYS A 280 -3.25 -5.71 -3.84
N LYS A 281 -3.35 -7.01 -3.53
CA LYS A 281 -2.40 -7.71 -2.67
C LYS A 281 -0.95 -7.59 -3.19
N LYS A 282 -0.77 -7.67 -4.49
CA LYS A 282 0.51 -7.62 -5.18
C LYS A 282 1.26 -6.28 -5.09
N SER A 283 0.62 -5.21 -4.63
CA SER A 283 1.24 -3.89 -4.45
C SER A 283 1.19 -3.38 -3.02
N CYS A 284 0.68 -4.20 -2.10
CA CYS A 284 0.48 -3.78 -0.71
C CYS A 284 1.61 -4.27 0.19
N LEU A 285 2.19 -3.36 0.95
CA LEU A 285 3.17 -3.63 2.00
C LEU A 285 2.53 -3.39 3.36
N TYR A 286 2.37 -4.44 4.16
CA TYR A 286 1.79 -4.34 5.50
C TYR A 286 2.69 -3.52 6.43
N GLY A 287 2.11 -2.56 7.13
CA GLY A 287 2.85 -1.68 8.03
C GLY A 287 3.49 -0.47 7.36
N ILE A 288 3.35 -0.28 6.04
CA ILE A 288 3.98 0.83 5.31
C ILE A 288 3.57 2.21 5.83
N ASN A 289 2.31 2.38 6.26
CA ASN A 289 1.83 3.61 6.86
C ASN A 289 2.65 4.04 8.09
N ILE A 290 3.13 3.07 8.87
CA ILE A 290 3.97 3.31 10.06
C ILE A 290 5.44 3.39 9.64
N ALA A 291 5.89 2.44 8.81
CA ALA A 291 7.30 2.22 8.49
C ALA A 291 7.91 3.32 7.61
N LYS A 292 7.15 3.94 6.70
CA LYS A 292 7.66 4.88 5.67
C LYS A 292 8.60 5.96 6.21
N LYS A 293 8.27 6.58 7.34
CA LYS A 293 9.10 7.63 7.96
C LYS A 293 10.42 7.09 8.52
N TYR A 294 10.42 5.84 8.99
CA TYR A 294 11.63 5.18 9.52
C TYR A 294 12.48 4.65 8.37
N ILE A 295 11.88 4.14 7.31
CA ILE A 295 12.58 3.74 6.07
C ILE A 295 13.33 4.94 5.48
N MET A 296 12.67 6.07 5.31
CA MET A 296 13.31 7.30 4.81
C MET A 296 14.43 7.81 5.73
N LYS A 297 14.27 7.64 7.07
CA LYS A 297 15.28 8.07 8.04
C LYS A 297 16.51 7.18 8.06
N SER A 298 16.32 5.86 7.96
CA SER A 298 17.42 4.87 7.95
C SER A 298 17.99 4.64 6.55
N ASP A 299 17.32 5.14 5.51
CA ASP A 299 17.55 4.83 4.10
C ASP A 299 17.60 3.32 3.83
N GLU A 300 16.73 2.56 4.51
CA GLU A 300 16.69 1.10 4.39
C GLU A 300 15.33 0.55 4.82
N VAL A 301 14.84 -0.49 4.10
CA VAL A 301 13.64 -1.26 4.46
C VAL A 301 13.99 -2.71 4.74
N ILE A 302 13.40 -3.27 5.78
CA ILE A 302 13.43 -4.72 6.05
C ILE A 302 12.11 -5.31 5.55
N LEU A 303 12.18 -6.26 4.63
CA LEU A 303 11.05 -6.90 3.98
C LEU A 303 10.87 -8.32 4.54
N VAL A 304 9.72 -8.56 5.17
CA VAL A 304 9.33 -9.84 5.77
C VAL A 304 8.10 -10.43 5.07
N GLU A 305 7.74 -11.69 5.39
CA GLU A 305 6.61 -12.35 4.72
C GLU A 305 5.25 -11.95 5.31
N GLY A 306 5.11 -11.95 6.63
CA GLY A 306 3.82 -12.00 7.30
C GLY A 306 3.45 -10.79 8.15
N TYR A 307 2.21 -10.85 8.63
CA TYR A 307 1.67 -9.90 9.60
C TYR A 307 2.41 -9.96 10.93
N MET A 308 2.67 -11.19 11.40
CA MET A 308 3.24 -11.40 12.72
C MET A 308 4.71 -11.03 12.77
N ASP A 309 5.48 -11.30 11.72
CA ASP A 309 6.88 -10.90 11.60
C ASP A 309 7.03 -9.37 11.66
N THR A 310 6.19 -8.67 10.87
CA THR A 310 6.12 -7.21 10.88
C THR A 310 5.82 -6.70 12.30
N ILE A 311 4.78 -7.24 12.94
CA ILE A 311 4.37 -6.84 14.29
C ILE A 311 5.45 -7.16 15.32
N ALA A 312 6.10 -8.33 15.23
CA ALA A 312 7.17 -8.74 16.13
C ALA A 312 8.37 -7.80 16.06
N CYS A 313 8.80 -7.42 14.86
CA CYS A 313 9.84 -6.42 14.66
C CYS A 313 9.45 -5.06 15.27
N HIS A 314 8.26 -4.57 14.96
CA HIS A 314 7.77 -3.29 15.49
C HIS A 314 7.66 -3.30 17.02
N LYS A 315 7.28 -4.42 17.63
CA LYS A 315 7.26 -4.64 19.08
C LYS A 315 8.66 -4.46 19.70
N MET A 316 9.70 -4.90 18.98
CA MET A 316 11.11 -4.75 19.40
C MET A 316 11.69 -3.37 19.06
N GLY A 317 10.89 -2.45 18.53
CA GLY A 317 11.33 -1.10 18.16
C GLY A 317 12.03 -1.01 16.81
N ILE A 318 12.05 -2.08 16.02
CA ILE A 318 12.57 -2.12 14.65
C ILE A 318 11.43 -1.67 13.73
N LYS A 319 11.42 -0.39 13.35
CA LYS A 319 10.25 0.27 12.76
C LYS A 319 10.27 0.40 11.23
N ASN A 320 11.41 0.17 10.58
CA ASN A 320 11.57 0.21 9.11
C ASN A 320 11.24 -1.14 8.46
N VAL A 321 10.28 -1.88 9.01
CA VAL A 321 9.88 -3.23 8.57
C VAL A 321 8.51 -3.21 7.94
N VAL A 322 8.36 -3.91 6.81
CA VAL A 322 7.09 -4.11 6.10
C VAL A 322 6.92 -5.57 5.68
N GLY A 323 5.66 -6.03 5.58
CA GLY A 323 5.34 -7.41 5.19
C GLY A 323 4.68 -7.51 3.82
N SER A 324 4.94 -8.61 3.09
CA SER A 324 4.39 -8.89 1.76
C SER A 324 3.02 -9.60 1.78
N LEU A 325 2.37 -9.69 2.94
CA LEU A 325 1.05 -10.31 3.13
C LEU A 325 1.02 -11.82 2.83
N GLY A 326 2.12 -12.54 3.00
CA GLY A 326 2.25 -13.97 2.67
C GLY A 326 2.09 -14.23 1.18
N THR A 327 2.61 -13.35 0.34
CA THR A 327 2.69 -13.54 -1.12
C THR A 327 4.13 -13.39 -1.60
N ALA A 328 4.42 -14.01 -2.74
CA ALA A 328 5.67 -13.77 -3.44
C ALA A 328 5.86 -12.26 -3.71
N ILE A 329 7.09 -11.79 -3.60
CA ILE A 329 7.47 -10.43 -3.95
C ILE A 329 7.22 -10.19 -5.45
N THR A 330 6.71 -9.03 -5.78
CA THR A 330 6.32 -8.65 -7.14
C THR A 330 7.06 -7.39 -7.60
N GLU A 331 6.97 -7.08 -8.88
CA GLU A 331 7.50 -5.84 -9.44
C GLU A 331 6.81 -4.60 -8.85
N GLU A 332 5.51 -4.70 -8.56
CA GLU A 332 4.78 -3.61 -7.91
C GLU A 332 5.27 -3.34 -6.48
N HIS A 333 5.66 -4.37 -5.73
CA HIS A 333 6.32 -4.20 -4.42
C HIS A 333 7.67 -3.47 -4.57
N ALA A 334 8.47 -3.82 -5.59
CA ALA A 334 9.74 -3.13 -5.87
C ALA A 334 9.52 -1.65 -6.20
N ILE A 335 8.54 -1.33 -7.04
CA ILE A 335 8.16 0.05 -7.39
C ILE A 335 7.71 0.81 -6.12
N GLU A 336 6.94 0.17 -5.24
CA GLU A 336 6.47 0.80 -4.00
C GLU A 336 7.64 1.11 -3.06
N ILE A 337 8.55 0.14 -2.84
CA ILE A 337 9.74 0.31 -2.00
C ILE A 337 10.65 1.42 -2.52
N LYS A 338 10.86 1.48 -3.84
CA LYS A 338 11.75 2.45 -4.49
C LYS A 338 11.32 3.92 -4.28
N LYS A 339 10.08 4.17 -3.88
CA LYS A 339 9.63 5.53 -3.50
C LYS A 339 10.29 6.04 -2.22
N TYR A 340 10.79 5.15 -1.37
CA TYR A 340 11.30 5.48 -0.03
C TYR A 340 12.78 5.22 0.13
N THR A 341 13.32 4.17 -0.48
CA THR A 341 14.74 3.78 -0.40
C THR A 341 15.15 2.89 -1.55
N ASN A 342 16.47 2.79 -1.77
CA ASN A 342 17.06 1.80 -2.69
C ASN A 342 17.67 0.61 -1.93
N ASN A 343 17.71 0.62 -0.60
CA ASN A 343 18.37 -0.41 0.20
C ASN A 343 17.31 -1.33 0.84
N VAL A 344 17.39 -2.63 0.55
CA VAL A 344 16.43 -3.64 1.01
C VAL A 344 17.16 -4.76 1.74
N VAL A 345 16.69 -5.07 2.94
CA VAL A 345 17.08 -6.27 3.68
C VAL A 345 15.96 -7.30 3.54
N LEU A 346 16.23 -8.41 2.89
CA LEU A 346 15.29 -9.53 2.81
C LEU A 346 15.41 -10.39 4.09
N ALA A 347 14.30 -10.54 4.79
CA ALA A 347 14.18 -11.37 5.98
C ALA A 347 12.97 -12.29 5.82
N LEU A 348 13.02 -13.16 4.80
CA LEU A 348 11.99 -14.14 4.50
C LEU A 348 12.23 -15.42 5.30
N ASP A 349 11.23 -16.29 5.35
CA ASP A 349 11.27 -17.50 6.16
C ASP A 349 12.46 -18.40 5.80
N GLY A 350 13.06 -19.04 6.79
CA GLY A 350 14.27 -19.86 6.64
C GLY A 350 14.01 -21.28 6.12
N ASP A 351 12.75 -21.66 5.89
CA ASP A 351 12.38 -22.96 5.35
C ASP A 351 12.66 -23.07 3.83
N GLU A 352 12.51 -24.28 3.27
CA GLU A 352 12.78 -24.51 1.83
C GLU A 352 11.91 -23.65 0.90
N ALA A 353 10.67 -23.37 1.31
CA ALA A 353 9.75 -22.52 0.54
C ALA A 353 10.18 -21.05 0.57
N GLY A 354 10.57 -20.54 1.75
CA GLY A 354 11.08 -19.17 1.92
C GLY A 354 12.42 -18.93 1.23
N ILE A 355 13.32 -19.92 1.21
CA ILE A 355 14.57 -19.84 0.42
C ILE A 355 14.26 -19.69 -1.08
N LYS A 356 13.34 -20.53 -1.62
CA LYS A 356 12.90 -20.40 -3.01
C LYS A 356 12.20 -19.07 -3.30
N ALA A 357 11.42 -18.57 -2.34
CA ALA A 357 10.78 -17.26 -2.44
C ALA A 357 11.83 -16.13 -2.44
N SER A 358 12.86 -16.22 -1.59
CA SER A 358 13.99 -15.28 -1.54
C SER A 358 14.72 -15.20 -2.87
N GLN A 359 15.05 -16.34 -3.50
CA GLN A 359 15.71 -16.38 -4.80
C GLN A 359 14.90 -15.66 -5.89
N LYS A 360 13.58 -15.86 -5.92
CA LYS A 360 12.70 -15.16 -6.86
C LYS A 360 12.60 -13.66 -6.54
N ALA A 361 12.51 -13.31 -5.26
CA ALA A 361 12.45 -11.93 -4.80
C ALA A 361 13.70 -11.15 -5.20
N ILE A 362 14.89 -11.73 -5.03
CA ILE A 362 16.18 -11.15 -5.43
C ILE A 362 16.13 -10.76 -6.91
N LEU A 363 15.76 -11.70 -7.79
CA LEU A 363 15.71 -11.45 -9.24
C LEU A 363 14.75 -10.32 -9.61
N ILE A 364 13.62 -10.22 -8.92
CA ILE A 364 12.65 -9.15 -9.17
C ILE A 364 13.20 -7.81 -8.68
N LEU A 365 13.70 -7.75 -7.45
CA LEU A 365 14.15 -6.50 -6.85
C LEU A 365 15.38 -5.92 -7.56
N LEU A 366 16.30 -6.76 -8.05
CA LEU A 366 17.48 -6.34 -8.83
C LEU A 366 17.10 -5.69 -10.16
N LYS A 367 16.00 -6.09 -10.81
CA LYS A 367 15.51 -5.41 -12.04
C LYS A 367 15.19 -3.93 -11.82
N PHE A 368 14.95 -3.53 -10.59
CA PHE A 368 14.63 -2.16 -10.21
C PHE A 368 15.82 -1.43 -9.57
N ASP A 369 17.03 -1.91 -9.74
CA ASP A 369 18.29 -1.34 -9.19
C ASP A 369 18.24 -1.16 -7.67
N LEU A 370 17.57 -2.07 -6.95
CA LEU A 370 17.57 -2.11 -5.50
C LEU A 370 18.80 -2.84 -4.98
N LYS A 371 19.43 -2.30 -3.95
CA LYS A 371 20.59 -2.90 -3.27
C LYS A 371 20.06 -3.87 -2.21
N LEU A 372 20.52 -5.12 -2.26
CA LEU A 372 19.98 -6.20 -1.45
C LEU A 372 21.00 -6.75 -0.46
N THR A 373 20.53 -6.96 0.77
CA THR A 373 21.17 -7.83 1.75
C THR A 373 20.16 -8.83 2.28
N ILE A 374 20.64 -9.95 2.80
CA ILE A 374 19.80 -11.05 3.28
C ILE A 374 20.04 -11.23 4.77
N LEU A 375 18.96 -11.20 5.55
CA LEU A 375 18.96 -11.57 6.94
C LEU A 375 18.61 -13.06 7.05
N TYR A 376 19.63 -13.89 7.15
CA TYR A 376 19.44 -15.34 7.21
C TYR A 376 19.22 -15.79 8.66
N ILE A 377 18.05 -16.31 8.96
CA ILE A 377 17.63 -16.79 10.28
C ILE A 377 17.88 -18.30 10.32
N LYS A 378 18.90 -18.74 11.09
CA LYS A 378 19.28 -20.15 11.17
C LYS A 378 18.50 -20.93 12.21
N GLU A 379 18.16 -20.29 13.33
CA GLU A 379 17.70 -20.93 14.55
C GLU A 379 16.17 -21.09 14.60
N THR A 380 15.43 -20.34 13.76
CA THR A 380 13.97 -20.34 13.74
C THR A 380 13.47 -20.17 12.30
N ASN A 381 12.17 -20.42 12.09
CA ASN A 381 11.59 -20.30 10.74
C ASN A 381 11.34 -18.85 10.32
N ASP A 382 10.92 -17.99 11.27
CA ASP A 382 10.53 -16.61 11.00
C ASP A 382 10.96 -15.66 12.15
N LEU A 383 10.78 -14.35 11.96
CA LEU A 383 11.15 -13.35 12.96
C LEU A 383 10.18 -13.30 14.16
N ASP A 384 8.91 -13.72 14.02
CA ASP A 384 7.99 -13.82 15.16
C ASP A 384 8.47 -14.91 16.12
N GLU A 385 8.90 -16.07 15.59
CA GLU A 385 9.50 -17.14 16.38
C GLU A 385 10.86 -16.73 16.96
N TYR A 386 11.72 -16.09 16.17
CA TYR A 386 13.03 -15.58 16.61
C TYR A 386 12.90 -14.72 17.86
N PHE A 387 11.97 -13.77 17.91
CA PHE A 387 11.74 -12.90 19.05
C PHE A 387 11.03 -13.56 20.24
N THR A 388 10.72 -14.84 20.18
CA THR A 388 10.34 -15.62 21.37
C THR A 388 11.55 -16.08 22.17
N ILE A 389 12.71 -16.24 21.49
CA ILE A 389 13.96 -16.78 22.03
C ILE A 389 14.98 -15.64 22.29
N TYR A 390 15.11 -14.73 21.31
CA TYR A 390 16.09 -13.65 21.32
C TYR A 390 15.44 -12.29 21.53
N ASP A 391 16.19 -11.40 22.15
CA ASP A 391 15.82 -9.99 22.31
C ASP A 391 16.32 -9.11 21.15
N LYS A 392 16.22 -7.80 21.34
CA LYS A 392 16.72 -6.82 20.36
C LYS A 392 18.24 -6.91 20.18
N ASN A 393 19.02 -7.20 21.22
CA ASN A 393 20.48 -7.31 21.11
C ASN A 393 20.87 -8.52 20.23
N GLY A 394 20.14 -9.64 20.38
CA GLY A 394 20.28 -10.79 19.49
C GLY A 394 20.01 -10.41 18.04
N PHE A 395 18.92 -9.68 17.78
CA PHE A 395 18.61 -9.19 16.43
C PHE A 395 19.69 -8.23 15.91
N ASP A 396 20.19 -7.29 16.72
CA ASP A 396 21.23 -6.35 16.28
C ASP A 396 22.51 -7.09 15.87
N THR A 397 22.83 -8.23 16.53
CA THR A 397 23.94 -9.10 16.17
C THR A 397 23.65 -9.83 14.83
N LEU A 398 22.47 -10.43 14.69
CA LEU A 398 22.03 -11.06 13.44
C LEU A 398 22.07 -10.05 12.28
N TYR A 399 21.57 -8.86 12.50
CA TYR A 399 21.51 -7.79 11.52
C TYR A 399 22.88 -7.30 11.05
N LYS A 400 23.87 -7.23 11.94
CA LYS A 400 25.27 -6.88 11.59
C LYS A 400 25.92 -7.95 10.69
N ASN A 401 25.52 -9.21 10.88
CA ASN A 401 26.07 -10.37 10.14
C ASN A 401 25.24 -10.72 8.91
N ARG A 402 24.38 -9.81 8.42
CA ARG A 402 23.60 -10.05 7.20
C ARG A 402 24.52 -10.21 5.99
N LEU A 403 24.10 -11.08 5.09
CA LEU A 403 24.85 -11.44 3.88
C LEU A 403 24.52 -10.50 2.73
N ASN A 404 25.45 -10.29 1.81
CA ASN A 404 25.09 -9.74 0.52
C ASN A 404 24.35 -10.80 -0.29
N TRP A 405 23.49 -10.39 -1.19
CA TRP A 405 22.67 -11.30 -2.00
C TRP A 405 23.47 -12.28 -2.88
N TYR A 406 24.74 -12.00 -3.13
CA TYR A 406 25.66 -12.81 -3.95
C TYR A 406 26.59 -13.71 -3.11
N ASP A 407 26.60 -13.59 -1.78
CA ASP A 407 27.33 -14.45 -0.85
C ASP A 407 26.55 -15.76 -0.60
#